data_b9b4bd814fa3a359d92e9183d835cce1
#
_entry.id   b9b4bd814fa3a359d92e9183d835cce1
#
_cell.length_a   1.000
_cell.length_b   1.000
_cell.length_c   1.000
_cell.angle_alpha   90.00
_cell.angle_beta   90.00
_cell.angle_gamma   90.00
#
_symmetry.space_group_name_H-M   'P 1'
#
loop_
_entity.id
_entity.type
_entity.pdbx_description
1 polymer ?
#
loop_
_entity_poly.entity_id
_entity_poly.type
_entity_poly.pdbx_seq_one_letter_code
_entity_poly.pdbx_strand_id
1 'polypeptide(L)'
;MDYRNELSDQNLIIYGHHFSKQNGHDPERVKAFTPLELLLDSSNYEKNKYVNLVLDNKTNKYELVSVYIFDSEDSHYTDNCQYWRTEYNYDDYSDTIDDTYYESYIKAISENALYDTGIKLTTEDKTLTLQTCISGSNTLFEICVFKLVDVIEYQ
;
A
#
# COMPACT_ATOMS: atom_id res chain seq x y z
N MET A 1 -10.10 4.77 3.02
CA MET A 1 -10.04 4.60 1.56
C MET A 1 -9.82 5.97 0.95
N ASP A 2 -9.03 6.10 -0.10
CA ASP A 2 -8.94 7.34 -0.86
C ASP A 2 -10.33 7.63 -1.45
N TYR A 3 -10.79 8.90 -1.38
CA TYR A 3 -12.14 9.27 -1.83
C TYR A 3 -12.33 9.12 -3.35
N ARG A 4 -11.23 9.00 -4.08
CA ARG A 4 -11.20 8.82 -5.53
C ARG A 4 -11.26 7.36 -5.95
N ASN A 5 -11.08 6.43 -5.00
CA ASN A 5 -11.05 5.00 -5.30
C ASN A 5 -12.43 4.36 -5.21
N GLU A 6 -12.68 3.46 -6.14
CA GLU A 6 -13.75 2.47 -6.09
C GLU A 6 -13.18 1.07 -5.81
N LEU A 7 -14.01 0.17 -5.30
CA LEU A 7 -13.59 -1.21 -5.00
C LEU A 7 -13.20 -2.02 -6.25
N SER A 8 -13.57 -1.54 -7.42
CA SER A 8 -13.24 -2.11 -8.74
C SER A 8 -11.86 -1.71 -9.25
N ASP A 9 -11.27 -0.64 -8.69
CA ASP A 9 -10.00 -0.09 -9.16
C ASP A 9 -8.88 -1.13 -9.13
N GLN A 10 -7.92 -0.94 -10.02
CA GLN A 10 -6.76 -1.81 -10.11
C GLN A 10 -5.85 -1.65 -8.90
N ASN A 11 -5.70 -0.43 -8.39
CA ASN A 11 -4.99 -0.14 -7.14
C ASN A 11 -5.94 0.51 -6.13
N LEU A 12 -6.37 -0.23 -5.14
CA LEU A 12 -7.18 0.28 -4.05
C LEU A 12 -6.28 0.85 -2.95
N ILE A 13 -6.48 2.12 -2.59
CA ILE A 13 -5.65 2.81 -1.59
C ILE A 13 -6.45 3.04 -0.32
N ILE A 14 -5.89 2.61 0.82
CA ILE A 14 -6.49 2.81 2.14
C ILE A 14 -5.48 3.50 3.06
N TYR A 15 -5.89 4.63 3.63
CA TYR A 15 -5.14 5.38 4.63
C TYR A 15 -5.56 4.98 6.03
N GLY A 16 -4.59 4.83 6.92
CA GLY A 16 -4.84 4.52 8.33
C GLY A 16 -3.92 5.30 9.26
N HIS A 17 -4.40 5.55 10.49
CA HIS A 17 -3.59 6.19 11.52
C HIS A 17 -2.54 5.23 12.07
N HIS A 18 -1.38 5.79 12.39
CA HIS A 18 -0.34 5.16 13.20
C HIS A 18 -0.34 5.79 14.60
N PHE A 19 -0.36 4.94 15.63
CA PHE A 19 -0.23 5.37 17.03
C PHE A 19 1.19 5.12 17.51
N SER A 20 1.87 6.19 17.95
CA SER A 20 3.27 6.09 18.36
C SER A 20 3.46 5.27 19.63
N LYS A 21 4.61 4.59 19.73
CA LYS A 21 5.05 3.88 20.95
C LYS A 21 5.15 4.80 22.19
N GLN A 22 5.37 6.10 22.00
CA GLN A 22 5.43 7.09 23.09
C GLN A 22 4.14 7.15 23.91
N ASN A 23 3.01 6.72 23.35
CA ASN A 23 1.74 6.62 24.04
C ASN A 23 1.48 5.24 24.66
N GLY A 24 2.51 4.38 24.77
CA GLY A 24 2.41 3.05 25.36
C GLY A 24 1.65 2.04 24.50
N HIS A 25 1.51 2.30 23.22
CA HIS A 25 0.84 1.38 22.30
C HIS A 25 1.81 0.28 21.81
N ASP A 26 1.39 -0.96 21.96
CA ASP A 26 2.05 -2.14 21.44
C ASP A 26 1.56 -2.37 20.00
N PRO A 27 2.45 -2.36 18.97
CA PRO A 27 2.04 -2.54 17.58
C PRO A 27 1.28 -3.84 17.31
N GLU A 28 1.48 -4.88 18.13
CA GLU A 28 0.74 -6.14 18.00
C GLU A 28 -0.69 -6.07 18.56
N ARG A 29 -1.02 -5.04 19.32
CA ARG A 29 -2.30 -4.92 20.05
C ARG A 29 -3.14 -3.71 19.67
N VAL A 30 -2.60 -2.80 18.91
CA VAL A 30 -3.29 -1.56 18.56
C VAL A 30 -4.18 -1.76 17.34
N LYS A 31 -5.36 -1.14 17.41
CA LYS A 31 -6.26 -0.97 16.25
C LYS A 31 -5.66 0.07 15.30
N ALA A 32 -6.15 0.14 14.07
CA ALA A 32 -5.64 0.95 12.98
C ALA A 32 -4.39 0.35 12.32
N PHE A 33 -3.55 1.15 11.66
CA PHE A 33 -2.44 0.66 10.83
C PHE A 33 -1.09 0.58 11.55
N THR A 34 -1.06 0.79 12.86
CA THR A 34 0.18 0.63 13.65
C THR A 34 0.87 -0.74 13.43
N PRO A 35 0.16 -1.88 13.27
CA PRO A 35 0.83 -3.16 13.01
C PRO A 35 1.61 -3.23 11.70
N LEU A 36 1.37 -2.33 10.73
CA LEU A 36 2.17 -2.28 9.49
C LEU A 36 3.65 -2.00 9.79
N GLU A 37 3.96 -1.25 10.86
CA GLU A 37 5.34 -0.99 11.30
C GLU A 37 6.19 -2.27 11.45
N LEU A 38 5.55 -3.43 11.70
CA LEU A 38 6.25 -4.71 11.75
C LEU A 38 6.83 -5.11 10.39
N LEU A 39 6.24 -4.65 9.29
CA LEU A 39 6.69 -4.95 7.93
C LEU A 39 7.91 -4.14 7.50
N LEU A 40 8.32 -3.11 8.27
CA LEU A 40 9.57 -2.40 8.04
C LEU A 40 10.80 -3.29 8.30
N ASP A 41 10.63 -4.37 9.07
CA ASP A 41 11.66 -5.38 9.31
C ASP A 41 11.32 -6.67 8.56
N SER A 42 12.20 -7.05 7.61
CA SER A 42 12.03 -8.25 6.77
C SER A 42 11.89 -9.56 7.57
N SER A 43 12.37 -9.61 8.81
CA SER A 43 12.24 -10.79 9.68
C SER A 43 10.78 -11.09 10.05
N ASN A 44 9.89 -10.11 9.94
CA ASN A 44 8.46 -10.24 10.19
C ASN A 44 7.62 -10.58 8.95
N TYR A 45 8.24 -10.60 7.75
CA TYR A 45 7.55 -10.80 6.48
C TYR A 45 6.69 -12.08 6.47
N GLU A 46 7.28 -13.22 6.76
CA GLU A 46 6.58 -14.52 6.67
C GLU A 46 5.34 -14.62 7.57
N LYS A 47 5.33 -13.91 8.69
CA LYS A 47 4.19 -13.92 9.63
C LYS A 47 3.09 -12.93 9.25
N ASN A 48 3.44 -11.86 8.52
CA ASN A 48 2.56 -10.70 8.31
C ASN A 48 2.31 -10.40 6.83
N LYS A 49 2.76 -11.24 5.90
CA LYS A 49 2.68 -11.00 4.46
C LYS A 49 1.27 -11.03 3.85
N TYR A 50 0.26 -11.46 4.59
CA TYR A 50 -1.11 -11.50 4.10
C TYR A 50 -2.00 -10.50 4.82
N VAL A 51 -2.85 -9.84 4.03
CA VAL A 51 -3.98 -9.04 4.54
C VAL A 51 -5.27 -9.48 3.87
N ASN A 52 -6.37 -9.37 4.60
CA ASN A 52 -7.70 -9.68 4.10
C ASN A 52 -8.55 -8.42 4.11
N LEU A 53 -9.13 -8.09 2.96
CA LEU A 53 -10.16 -7.08 2.83
C LEU A 53 -11.52 -7.77 2.81
N VAL A 54 -12.24 -7.62 3.93
CA VAL A 54 -13.58 -8.22 4.10
C VAL A 54 -14.63 -7.25 3.57
N LEU A 55 -15.44 -7.71 2.64
CA LEU A 55 -16.56 -7.00 2.04
C LEU A 55 -17.87 -7.74 2.37
N ASP A 56 -19.01 -7.13 2.11
CA ASP A 56 -20.33 -7.70 2.45
C ASP A 56 -20.57 -9.10 1.84
N ASN A 57 -20.08 -9.32 0.63
CA ASN A 57 -20.31 -10.55 -0.14
C ASN A 57 -19.08 -11.40 -0.40
N LYS A 58 -17.88 -10.95 0.01
CA LYS A 58 -16.61 -11.66 -0.24
C LYS A 58 -15.48 -11.20 0.65
N THR A 59 -14.44 -12.01 0.71
CA THR A 59 -13.12 -11.63 1.24
C THR A 59 -12.08 -11.67 0.13
N ASN A 60 -11.38 -10.57 -0.08
CA ASN A 60 -10.21 -10.49 -0.94
C ASN A 60 -8.96 -10.71 -0.08
N LYS A 61 -8.14 -11.70 -0.44
CA LYS A 61 -6.86 -11.97 0.20
C LYS A 61 -5.74 -11.40 -0.65
N TYR A 62 -4.85 -10.65 -0.01
CA TYR A 62 -3.70 -10.02 -0.64
C TYR A 62 -2.40 -10.47 0.00
N GLU A 63 -1.32 -10.54 -0.80
CA GLU A 63 0.05 -10.88 -0.37
C GLU A 63 0.97 -9.68 -0.59
N LEU A 64 1.84 -9.40 0.39
CA LEU A 64 2.77 -8.27 0.36
C LEU A 64 3.77 -8.41 -0.78
N VAL A 65 3.84 -7.38 -1.61
CA VAL A 65 4.78 -7.25 -2.73
C VAL A 65 5.94 -6.36 -2.36
N SER A 66 5.64 -5.20 -1.77
CA SER A 66 6.63 -4.17 -1.47
C SER A 66 6.23 -3.40 -0.22
N VAL A 67 7.23 -3.00 0.55
CA VAL A 67 7.11 -1.99 1.59
C VAL A 67 8.25 -0.99 1.43
N TYR A 68 7.94 0.29 1.49
CA TYR A 68 8.92 1.37 1.41
C TYR A 68 8.50 2.57 2.23
N ILE A 69 9.46 3.45 2.48
CA ILE A 69 9.24 4.73 3.17
C ILE A 69 9.18 5.82 2.12
N PHE A 70 8.07 6.56 2.12
CA PHE A 70 7.87 7.72 1.27
C PHE A 70 8.11 9.00 2.09
N ASP A 71 8.99 9.88 1.60
CA ASP A 71 9.19 11.20 2.19
C ASP A 71 8.51 12.26 1.32
N SER A 72 7.51 12.93 1.87
CA SER A 72 6.74 13.95 1.13
C SER A 72 7.51 15.25 0.87
N GLU A 73 8.67 15.44 1.48
CA GLU A 73 9.54 16.62 1.27
C GLU A 73 10.74 16.31 0.37
N ASP A 74 11.01 15.04 0.07
CA ASP A 74 12.10 14.66 -0.82
C ASP A 74 11.60 14.61 -2.28
N SER A 75 12.22 15.42 -3.16
CA SER A 75 11.85 15.49 -4.58
C SER A 75 12.00 14.15 -5.30
N HIS A 76 12.97 13.29 -4.91
CA HIS A 76 13.10 11.96 -5.47
C HIS A 76 11.80 11.16 -5.31
N TYR A 77 11.23 11.18 -4.11
CA TYR A 77 9.99 10.45 -3.83
C TYR A 77 8.78 11.12 -4.45
N THR A 78 8.67 12.45 -4.37
CA THR A 78 7.54 13.18 -4.95
C THR A 78 7.48 13.07 -6.46
N ASP A 79 8.64 13.03 -7.13
CA ASP A 79 8.71 12.97 -8.59
C ASP A 79 8.65 11.54 -9.15
N ASN A 80 9.09 10.53 -8.37
CA ASN A 80 9.28 9.17 -8.87
C ASN A 80 8.48 8.09 -8.15
N CYS A 81 8.01 8.32 -6.92
CA CYS A 81 7.39 7.30 -6.07
C CYS A 81 5.95 7.59 -5.66
N GLN A 82 5.40 8.73 -6.04
CA GLN A 82 4.02 9.09 -5.69
C GLN A 82 2.95 8.38 -6.53
N TYR A 83 3.35 7.54 -7.48
CA TYR A 83 2.44 6.73 -8.30
C TYR A 83 1.47 5.86 -7.50
N TRP A 84 1.81 5.55 -6.24
CA TRP A 84 0.89 4.85 -5.35
C TRP A 84 -0.41 5.62 -5.09
N ARG A 85 -0.38 6.95 -5.19
CA ARG A 85 -1.57 7.80 -5.03
C ARG A 85 -2.50 7.74 -6.22
N THR A 86 -2.14 7.05 -7.32
CA THR A 86 -2.94 7.14 -8.54
C THR A 86 -3.40 8.60 -8.72
N GLU A 87 -2.46 9.48 -8.97
CA GLU A 87 -2.83 10.87 -9.25
C GLU A 87 -3.59 10.87 -10.56
N TYR A 88 -4.90 10.74 -10.41
CA TYR A 88 -5.80 11.26 -11.41
C TYR A 88 -5.37 12.71 -11.62
N ASN A 89 -4.90 13.01 -12.81
CA ASN A 89 -4.66 14.38 -13.18
C ASN A 89 -5.97 15.12 -12.91
N TYR A 90 -5.98 16.02 -11.93
CA TYR A 90 -7.19 16.75 -11.51
C TYR A 90 -7.83 17.50 -12.68
N ASP A 91 -7.05 17.77 -13.75
CA ASP A 91 -7.47 18.48 -14.94
C ASP A 91 -7.98 17.57 -16.06
N ASP A 92 -7.76 16.27 -15.97
CA ASP A 92 -8.16 15.31 -17.00
C ASP A 92 -8.93 14.15 -16.34
N TYR A 93 -10.23 14.23 -16.35
CA TYR A 93 -11.17 13.17 -15.96
C TYR A 93 -11.11 11.95 -16.92
N SER A 94 -9.94 11.64 -17.45
CA SER A 94 -9.77 10.43 -18.23
C SER A 94 -9.62 9.24 -17.29
N ASP A 95 -10.64 8.43 -17.22
CA ASP A 95 -10.78 7.23 -16.39
C ASP A 95 -9.79 6.09 -16.76
N THR A 96 -8.81 6.36 -17.60
CA THR A 96 -7.86 5.33 -18.06
C THR A 96 -6.45 5.67 -17.61
N ILE A 97 -6.02 5.01 -16.54
CA ILE A 97 -4.59 4.80 -16.28
C ILE A 97 -4.09 3.94 -17.43
N ASP A 98 -3.25 4.48 -18.29
CA ASP A 98 -2.67 3.68 -19.36
C ASP A 98 -1.64 2.68 -18.81
N ASP A 99 -1.33 1.63 -19.58
CA ASP A 99 -0.39 0.59 -19.18
C ASP A 99 0.99 1.18 -18.81
N THR A 100 1.40 2.25 -19.47
CA THR A 100 2.67 2.95 -19.23
C THR A 100 2.74 3.53 -17.82
N TYR A 101 1.63 4.08 -17.31
CA TYR A 101 1.55 4.59 -15.95
C TYR A 101 1.68 3.45 -14.94
N TYR A 102 0.99 2.33 -15.18
CA TYR A 102 1.03 1.18 -14.29
C TYR A 102 2.40 0.48 -14.31
N GLU A 103 3.07 0.42 -15.44
CA GLU A 103 4.47 -0.04 -15.53
C GLU A 103 5.40 0.85 -14.70
N SER A 104 5.24 2.17 -14.76
CA SER A 104 6.01 3.13 -13.95
C SER A 104 5.75 2.95 -12.45
N TYR A 105 4.50 2.72 -12.07
CA TYR A 105 4.12 2.38 -10.70
C TYR A 105 4.80 1.09 -10.23
N ILE A 106 4.73 -0.01 -10.99
CA ILE A 106 5.37 -1.29 -10.66
C ILE A 106 6.87 -1.12 -10.49
N LYS A 107 7.51 -0.37 -11.38
CA LYS A 107 8.94 -0.06 -11.32
C LYS A 107 9.27 0.70 -10.04
N ALA A 108 8.54 1.79 -9.75
CA ALA A 108 8.78 2.63 -8.58
C ALA A 108 8.69 1.86 -7.26
N ILE A 109 7.64 1.05 -7.07
CA ILE A 109 7.47 0.25 -5.85
C ILE A 109 8.52 -0.84 -5.70
N SER A 110 9.05 -1.37 -6.81
CA SER A 110 10.12 -2.37 -6.79
C SER A 110 11.49 -1.75 -6.46
N GLU A 111 11.81 -0.60 -7.06
CA GLU A 111 13.10 0.09 -6.87
C GLU A 111 13.26 0.69 -5.46
N ASN A 112 12.15 1.05 -4.81
CA ASN A 112 12.15 1.67 -3.48
C ASN A 112 11.85 0.69 -2.35
N ALA A 113 11.61 -0.59 -2.66
CA ALA A 113 11.34 -1.62 -1.65
C ALA A 113 12.49 -1.74 -0.64
N LEU A 114 12.16 -1.78 0.65
CA LEU A 114 13.14 -1.98 1.73
C LEU A 114 13.81 -3.36 1.66
N TYR A 115 13.11 -4.34 1.09
CA TYR A 115 13.61 -5.70 0.87
C TYR A 115 12.84 -6.38 -0.26
N ASP A 116 13.45 -7.40 -0.87
CA ASP A 116 12.82 -8.21 -1.91
C ASP A 116 11.91 -9.28 -1.27
N THR A 117 10.63 -9.27 -1.61
CA THR A 117 9.65 -10.28 -1.18
C THR A 117 9.63 -11.50 -2.11
N GLY A 118 10.27 -11.42 -3.28
CA GLY A 118 10.19 -12.41 -4.35
C GLY A 118 8.88 -12.38 -5.15
N ILE A 119 7.89 -11.57 -4.74
CA ILE A 119 6.60 -11.43 -5.44
C ILE A 119 6.72 -10.36 -6.52
N LYS A 120 6.26 -10.69 -7.73
CA LYS A 120 6.28 -9.77 -8.86
C LYS A 120 4.87 -9.36 -9.26
N LEU A 121 4.74 -8.09 -9.63
CA LEU A 121 3.54 -7.54 -10.26
C LEU A 121 3.67 -7.51 -11.78
N THR A 122 2.52 -7.63 -12.41
CA THR A 122 2.30 -7.36 -13.83
C THR A 122 1.20 -6.30 -13.97
N THR A 123 1.02 -5.74 -15.15
CA THR A 123 -0.02 -4.74 -15.42
C THR A 123 -1.45 -5.29 -15.28
N GLU A 124 -1.62 -6.61 -15.26
CA GLU A 124 -2.92 -7.28 -15.06
C GLU A 124 -3.29 -7.46 -13.58
N ASP A 125 -2.35 -7.28 -12.68
CA ASP A 125 -2.55 -7.57 -11.26
C ASP A 125 -3.33 -6.45 -10.57
N LYS A 126 -4.24 -6.83 -9.67
CA LYS A 126 -4.91 -5.91 -8.76
C LYS A 126 -4.11 -5.78 -7.48
N THR A 127 -3.98 -4.54 -6.99
CA THR A 127 -3.23 -4.22 -5.79
C THR A 127 -4.09 -3.53 -4.72
N LEU A 128 -3.66 -3.70 -3.49
CA LEU A 128 -4.11 -2.96 -2.32
C LEU A 128 -2.90 -2.22 -1.75
N THR A 129 -2.97 -0.90 -1.70
CA THR A 129 -1.95 -0.07 -1.07
C THR A 129 -2.45 0.43 0.27
N LEU A 130 -1.71 0.12 1.33
CA LEU A 130 -1.95 0.63 2.68
C LEU A 130 -0.90 1.67 3.02
N GLN A 131 -1.38 2.85 3.45
CA GLN A 131 -0.50 3.95 3.87
C GLN A 131 -0.76 4.31 5.32
N THR A 132 0.33 4.53 6.05
CA THR A 132 0.29 5.11 7.41
C THR A 132 1.45 6.07 7.64
N CYS A 133 1.34 6.94 8.66
CA CYS A 133 2.44 7.80 9.07
C CYS A 133 3.51 6.97 9.80
N ILE A 134 4.77 7.41 9.72
CA ILE A 134 5.84 6.88 10.57
C ILE A 134 5.89 7.66 11.87
N SER A 135 6.02 6.94 12.99
CA SER A 135 6.07 7.54 14.33
C SER A 135 7.18 8.57 14.45
N GLY A 136 6.80 9.77 14.91
CA GLY A 136 7.74 10.86 15.16
C GLY A 136 8.11 11.68 13.92
N SER A 137 7.50 11.42 12.76
CA SER A 137 7.68 12.21 11.54
C SER A 137 6.35 12.81 11.08
N ASN A 138 6.43 13.99 10.46
CA ASN A 138 5.30 14.63 9.78
C ASN A 138 5.38 14.47 8.24
N THR A 139 6.50 13.97 7.72
CA THR A 139 6.81 13.90 6.28
C THR A 139 6.98 12.47 5.79
N LEU A 140 7.31 11.53 6.70
CA LEU A 140 7.54 10.13 6.37
C LEU A 140 6.28 9.29 6.48
N PHE A 141 6.03 8.50 5.45
CA PHE A 141 4.92 7.57 5.39
C PHE A 141 5.43 6.16 5.07
N GLU A 142 4.85 5.18 5.72
CA GLU A 142 5.02 3.79 5.35
C GLU A 142 3.99 3.42 4.29
N ILE A 143 4.46 2.86 3.19
CA ILE A 143 3.66 2.39 2.07
C ILE A 143 3.84 0.88 1.95
N CYS A 144 2.76 0.14 2.11
CA CYS A 144 2.73 -1.31 1.93
C CYS A 144 1.84 -1.64 0.72
N VAL A 145 2.41 -2.28 -0.29
CA VAL A 145 1.70 -2.69 -1.50
C VAL A 145 1.52 -4.19 -1.50
N PHE A 146 0.27 -4.62 -1.68
CA PHE A 146 -0.12 -6.03 -1.67
C PHE A 146 -0.79 -6.40 -3.00
N LYS A 147 -0.53 -7.60 -3.50
CA LYS A 147 -1.14 -8.20 -4.68
C LYS A 147 -2.35 -9.04 -4.31
N LEU A 148 -3.46 -8.90 -5.03
CA LEU A 148 -4.61 -9.81 -4.88
C LEU A 148 -4.23 -11.23 -5.29
N VAL A 149 -4.38 -12.17 -4.38
CA VAL A 149 -4.01 -13.59 -4.62
C VAL A 149 -5.19 -14.55 -4.52
N ASP A 150 -6.29 -14.16 -3.87
CA ASP A 150 -7.47 -15.01 -3.74
C ASP A 150 -8.73 -14.19 -3.46
N VAL A 151 -9.88 -14.69 -3.89
CA VAL A 151 -11.21 -14.12 -3.66
C VAL A 151 -12.15 -15.21 -3.16
N ILE A 152 -12.62 -15.09 -1.93
CA ILE A 152 -13.55 -16.02 -1.29
C ILE A 152 -14.94 -15.37 -1.28
N GLU A 153 -15.85 -15.83 -2.12
CA GLU A 153 -17.23 -15.34 -2.16
C GLU A 153 -18.09 -16.03 -1.09
N TYR A 154 -18.99 -15.27 -0.48
CA TYR A 154 -19.95 -15.79 0.48
C TYR A 154 -21.24 -16.18 -0.26
N GLN A 155 -21.80 -17.33 0.14
CA GLN A 155 -23.10 -17.81 -0.35
C GLN A 155 -24.24 -17.21 0.44
#